data_e9f1017a7343c9bb4b798c0a1b64b5c6
#
_entry.id   e9f1017a7343c9bb4b798c0a1b64b5c6
#
_cell.length_a   1.000
_cell.length_b   1.000
_cell.length_c   1.000
_cell.angle_alpha   90.00
_cell.angle_beta   90.00
_cell.angle_gamma   90.00
#
_symmetry.space_group_name_H-M   'P 1'
#
loop_
_entity.id
_entity.type
_entity.pdbx_description
1 polymer ?
#
loop_
_entity_poly.entity_id
_entity_poly.type
_entity_poly.pdbx_seq_one_letter_code
_entity_poly.pdbx_strand_id
1 'polypeptide(L)'
;MVCVFEISSIENSEFKRLIQITSGDTFEDLHRIIQNTSNFDQSQLASFFLTDDNWKKQIEISLLDSDKSNKRVISMRKTKLDEYISEIGQKLVYVFDFFNERFFYVELKEKLMKTD
;
A
#
# COMPACT_ATOMS: atom_id res chain seq x y z
N MET A 1 5.95 -1.37 -16.32
CA MET A 1 6.20 -2.58 -15.51
C MET A 1 4.99 -2.86 -14.64
N VAL A 2 4.65 -4.13 -14.47
CA VAL A 2 3.54 -4.54 -13.62
C VAL A 2 4.09 -5.08 -12.31
N CYS A 3 3.57 -4.58 -11.21
CA CYS A 3 3.90 -5.05 -9.85
C CYS A 3 2.84 -6.01 -9.38
N VAL A 4 3.25 -7.11 -8.75
CA VAL A 4 2.34 -8.06 -8.11
C VAL A 4 2.57 -7.97 -6.61
N PHE A 5 1.55 -7.50 -5.90
CA PHE A 5 1.57 -7.39 -4.44
C PHE A 5 0.75 -8.49 -3.81
N GLU A 6 1.24 -9.02 -2.71
CA GLU A 6 0.47 -9.93 -1.87
C GLU A 6 -0.06 -9.16 -0.67
N ILE A 7 -1.37 -9.23 -0.46
CA ILE A 7 -2.06 -8.60 0.66
C ILE A 7 -2.48 -9.71 1.61
N SER A 8 -2.12 -9.60 2.88
CA SER A 8 -2.48 -10.59 3.88
C SER A 8 -2.90 -9.92 5.18
N SER A 9 -3.65 -10.65 6.02
CA SER A 9 -4.21 -10.13 7.27
C SER A 9 -3.73 -10.98 8.45
N ILE A 10 -3.38 -10.32 9.56
CA ILE A 10 -3.12 -11.01 10.81
C ILE A 10 -4.43 -11.46 11.48
N GLU A 11 -5.54 -10.82 11.15
CA GLU A 11 -6.85 -11.13 11.73
C GLU A 11 -7.48 -12.39 11.15
N ASN A 12 -7.10 -12.74 9.92
CA ASN A 12 -7.66 -13.89 9.21
C ASN A 12 -6.55 -14.51 8.37
N SER A 13 -6.02 -15.64 8.82
CA SER A 13 -4.90 -16.30 8.15
C SER A 13 -5.24 -16.80 6.74
N GLU A 14 -6.53 -16.95 6.43
CA GLU A 14 -6.98 -17.36 5.10
C GLU A 14 -7.10 -16.20 4.14
N PHE A 15 -7.07 -14.96 4.64
CA PHE A 15 -7.15 -13.81 3.78
C PHE A 15 -5.80 -13.56 3.12
N LYS A 16 -5.75 -13.82 1.84
CA LYS A 16 -4.56 -13.57 1.02
C LYS A 16 -5.01 -13.23 -0.38
N ARG A 17 -4.57 -12.11 -0.89
CA ARG A 17 -4.92 -11.65 -2.24
C ARG A 17 -3.67 -11.22 -2.98
N LEU A 18 -3.65 -11.52 -4.27
CA LEU A 18 -2.62 -11.02 -5.18
C LEU A 18 -3.21 -9.90 -6.01
N ILE A 19 -2.53 -8.77 -6.06
CA ILE A 19 -2.98 -7.59 -6.78
C ILE A 19 -1.94 -7.24 -7.82
N GLN A 20 -2.38 -7.08 -9.08
CA GLN A 20 -1.52 -6.60 -10.16
C GLN A 20 -1.83 -5.13 -10.41
N ILE A 21 -0.78 -4.31 -10.47
CA ILE A 21 -0.92 -2.87 -10.69
C ILE A 21 0.33 -2.36 -11.42
N THR A 22 0.14 -1.37 -12.28
CA THR A 22 1.25 -0.78 -13.03
C THR A 22 2.11 0.09 -12.11
N SER A 23 3.42 0.01 -12.25
CA SER A 23 4.35 0.76 -11.40
C SER A 23 4.22 2.28 -11.55
N GLY A 24 3.69 2.75 -12.66
CA GLY A 24 3.42 4.17 -12.88
C GLY A 24 2.13 4.67 -12.27
N ASP A 25 1.30 3.78 -11.72
CA ASP A 25 0.08 4.17 -11.01
C ASP A 25 0.44 4.71 -9.62
N THR A 26 -0.52 5.39 -9.00
CA THR A 26 -0.30 6.03 -7.70
C THR A 26 -0.61 5.08 -6.54
N PHE A 27 -0.17 5.47 -5.34
CA PHE A 27 -0.56 4.76 -4.12
C PHE A 27 -2.07 4.84 -3.89
N GLU A 28 -2.73 5.92 -4.34
CA GLU A 28 -4.18 6.00 -4.26
C GLU A 28 -4.84 4.94 -5.12
N ASP A 29 -4.30 4.66 -6.30
CA ASP A 29 -4.81 3.59 -7.17
C ASP A 29 -4.71 2.24 -6.49
N LEU A 30 -3.58 1.97 -5.83
CA LEU A 30 -3.40 0.73 -5.05
C LEU A 30 -4.39 0.65 -3.89
N HIS A 31 -4.57 1.75 -3.18
CA HIS A 31 -5.54 1.87 -2.10
C HIS A 31 -6.95 1.49 -2.57
N ARG A 32 -7.37 2.02 -3.73
CA ARG A 32 -8.71 1.72 -4.27
C ARG A 32 -8.87 0.24 -4.62
N ILE A 33 -7.84 -0.37 -5.19
CA ILE A 33 -7.88 -1.79 -5.54
C ILE A 33 -7.98 -2.65 -4.27
N ILE A 34 -7.22 -2.32 -3.24
CA ILE A 34 -7.27 -3.06 -1.98
C ILE A 34 -8.66 -2.96 -1.36
N GLN A 35 -9.25 -1.79 -1.35
CA GLN A 35 -10.59 -1.60 -0.78
C GLN A 35 -11.66 -2.35 -1.55
N ASN A 36 -11.59 -2.33 -2.88
CA ASN A 36 -12.55 -3.06 -3.71
C ASN A 36 -12.42 -4.56 -3.53
N THR A 37 -11.20 -5.06 -3.32
CA THR A 37 -10.93 -6.48 -3.15
C THR A 37 -11.37 -6.98 -1.76
N SER A 38 -11.25 -6.13 -0.75
CA SER A 38 -11.49 -6.52 0.64
C SER A 38 -12.88 -6.20 1.15
N ASN A 39 -13.67 -5.44 0.40
CA ASN A 39 -15.02 -5.03 0.79
C ASN A 39 -15.09 -4.18 2.05
N PHE A 40 -14.02 -3.50 2.41
CA PHE A 40 -14.06 -2.58 3.54
C PHE A 40 -14.65 -1.24 3.13
N ASP A 41 -15.13 -0.49 4.12
CA ASP A 41 -15.73 0.82 3.92
C ASP A 41 -14.74 1.79 3.31
N GLN A 42 -15.04 2.28 2.11
CA GLN A 42 -14.17 3.16 1.35
C GLN A 42 -14.18 4.60 1.87
N SER A 43 -15.08 4.90 2.80
CA SER A 43 -15.16 6.25 3.37
C SER A 43 -14.10 6.51 4.44
N GLN A 44 -13.42 5.47 4.91
CA GLN A 44 -12.44 5.61 6.00
C GLN A 44 -11.10 6.08 5.49
N LEU A 45 -10.40 6.81 6.36
CA LEU A 45 -9.04 7.23 6.10
C LEU A 45 -8.10 6.03 6.12
N ALA A 46 -7.08 6.08 5.27
CA ALA A 46 -6.11 5.01 5.17
C ALA A 46 -4.72 5.58 4.92
N SER A 47 -3.71 4.82 5.28
CA SER A 47 -2.33 5.14 4.96
C SER A 47 -1.55 3.88 4.64
N PHE A 48 -0.60 3.99 3.72
CA PHE A 48 0.48 3.02 3.60
C PHE A 48 1.65 3.49 4.43
N PHE A 49 2.34 2.54 5.06
CA PHE A 49 3.62 2.82 5.71
C PHE A 49 4.67 1.97 5.04
N LEU A 50 5.71 2.60 4.51
CA LEU A 50 6.90 1.86 4.09
C LEU A 50 7.57 1.32 5.35
N THR A 51 8.00 0.07 5.31
CA THR A 51 8.58 -0.58 6.47
C THR A 51 9.96 -1.15 6.14
N ASP A 52 10.72 -1.51 7.19
CA ASP A 52 11.90 -2.33 7.02
C ASP A 52 11.49 -3.83 6.95
N ASP A 53 12.48 -4.72 6.89
CA ASP A 53 12.21 -6.16 6.78
C ASP A 53 11.52 -6.74 8.03
N ASN A 54 11.52 -6.01 9.13
CA ASN A 54 10.87 -6.41 10.37
C ASN A 54 9.51 -5.76 10.56
N TRP A 55 8.95 -5.18 9.51
CA TRP A 55 7.65 -4.49 9.50
C TRP A 55 7.63 -3.23 10.36
N LYS A 56 8.80 -2.64 10.63
CA LYS A 56 8.88 -1.40 11.38
C LYS A 56 8.57 -0.22 10.45
N LYS A 57 7.56 0.56 10.80
CA LYS A 57 7.10 1.70 10.01
C LYS A 57 8.16 2.79 9.92
N GLN A 58 8.34 3.33 8.72
CA GLN A 58 9.33 4.37 8.45
C GLN A 58 8.72 5.63 7.85
N ILE A 59 8.02 5.50 6.73
CA ILE A 59 7.46 6.64 5.99
C ILE A 59 5.97 6.40 5.81
N GLU A 60 5.16 7.42 6.11
CA GLU A 60 3.71 7.35 5.90
C GLU A 60 3.33 7.95 4.54
N ILE A 61 2.48 7.22 3.81
CA ILE A 61 1.87 7.69 2.57
C ILE A 61 0.38 7.72 2.82
N SER A 62 -0.17 8.93 2.99
CA SER A 62 -1.52 9.13 3.48
C SER A 62 -2.51 9.46 2.37
N LEU A 63 -3.76 9.00 2.54
CA LEU A 63 -4.86 9.38 1.66
C LEU A 63 -5.15 10.88 1.77
N LEU A 64 -5.02 11.45 2.96
CA LEU A 64 -5.15 12.89 3.14
C LEU A 64 -3.84 13.58 2.72
N ASP A 65 -3.99 14.70 2.01
CA ASP A 65 -2.83 15.54 1.72
C ASP A 65 -2.30 16.09 3.04
N SER A 66 -1.00 15.90 3.28
CA SER A 66 -0.40 16.37 4.52
C SER A 66 -0.33 17.89 4.56
N ASP A 67 -0.39 18.44 5.76
CA ASP A 67 -0.03 19.81 6.02
C ASP A 67 1.42 20.02 5.57
N LYS A 68 1.68 21.14 4.93
CA LYS A 68 3.02 21.49 4.42
C LYS A 68 4.10 21.48 5.49
N SER A 69 3.71 21.53 6.75
CA SER A 69 4.66 21.50 7.87
C SER A 69 5.22 20.11 8.17
N ASN A 70 4.57 19.03 7.72
CA ASN A 70 5.02 17.67 8.00
C ASN A 70 5.58 17.02 6.75
N LYS A 71 6.90 17.10 6.59
CA LYS A 71 7.61 16.58 5.42
C LYS A 71 7.72 15.06 5.39
N ARG A 72 7.31 14.36 6.47
CA ARG A 72 7.41 12.90 6.56
C ARG A 72 6.15 12.19 6.07
N VAL A 73 5.09 12.96 5.83
CA VAL A 73 3.83 12.40 5.32
C VAL A 73 3.71 12.74 3.85
N ILE A 74 3.54 11.71 3.04
CA ILE A 74 3.52 11.82 1.58
C ILE A 74 2.09 11.56 1.11
N SER A 75 1.69 12.22 0.04
CA SER A 75 0.34 12.10 -0.51
C SER A 75 0.21 10.85 -1.41
N MET A 76 -0.77 9.99 -1.11
CA MET A 76 -1.08 8.84 -1.98
C MET A 76 -1.42 9.29 -3.39
N ARG A 77 -2.16 10.38 -3.52
CA ARG A 77 -2.65 10.85 -4.80
C ARG A 77 -1.53 11.37 -5.69
N LYS A 78 -0.51 11.95 -5.09
CA LYS A 78 0.57 12.63 -5.82
C LYS A 78 1.82 11.78 -6.00
N THR A 79 1.82 10.55 -5.49
CA THR A 79 3.02 9.73 -5.46
C THR A 79 2.80 8.44 -6.24
N LYS A 80 3.65 8.21 -7.24
CA LYS A 80 3.61 6.98 -8.02
C LYS A 80 4.29 5.86 -7.26
N LEU A 81 3.86 4.63 -7.52
CA LEU A 81 4.41 3.45 -6.85
C LEU A 81 5.91 3.34 -7.06
N ASP A 82 6.38 3.57 -8.30
CA ASP A 82 7.81 3.40 -8.63
C ASP A 82 8.72 4.42 -7.96
N GLU A 83 8.18 5.47 -7.34
CA GLU A 83 9.00 6.41 -6.58
C GLU A 83 9.54 5.79 -5.29
N TYR A 84 8.86 4.77 -4.75
CA TYR A 84 9.25 4.15 -3.48
C TYR A 84 9.32 2.63 -3.54
N ILE A 85 8.74 2.00 -4.55
CA ILE A 85 8.68 0.55 -4.67
C ILE A 85 9.59 0.12 -5.80
N SER A 86 10.63 -0.64 -5.48
CA SER A 86 11.60 -1.08 -6.48
C SER A 86 12.09 -2.51 -6.27
N GLU A 87 12.07 -3.01 -5.04
CA GLU A 87 12.72 -4.27 -4.69
C GLU A 87 11.70 -5.37 -4.40
N ILE A 88 11.89 -6.54 -5.02
CA ILE A 88 11.09 -7.72 -4.69
C ILE A 88 11.34 -8.06 -3.23
N GLY A 89 10.27 -8.33 -2.50
CA GLY A 89 10.33 -8.56 -1.06
C GLY A 89 10.10 -7.30 -0.23
N GLN A 90 9.98 -6.15 -0.88
CA GLN A 90 9.74 -4.89 -0.17
C GLN A 90 8.40 -4.93 0.54
N LYS A 91 8.39 -4.45 1.79
CA LYS A 91 7.24 -4.59 2.69
C LYS A 91 6.63 -3.25 3.03
N LEU A 92 5.28 -3.26 3.09
CA LEU A 92 4.48 -2.12 3.51
C LEU A 92 3.39 -2.60 4.44
N VAL A 93 2.88 -1.68 5.25
CA VAL A 93 1.67 -1.92 6.05
C VAL A 93 0.61 -0.96 5.54
N TYR A 94 -0.58 -1.48 5.28
CA TYR A 94 -1.72 -0.67 4.85
C TYR A 94 -2.71 -0.60 6.00
N VAL A 95 -2.79 0.56 6.66
CA VAL A 95 -3.70 0.78 7.79
C VAL A 95 -5.00 1.35 7.24
N PHE A 96 -6.08 0.63 7.47
CA PHE A 96 -7.41 1.03 6.98
C PHE A 96 -8.39 1.39 8.10
N ASP A 97 -7.98 1.20 9.35
CA ASP A 97 -8.75 1.60 10.52
C ASP A 97 -7.78 2.00 11.63
N PHE A 98 -7.50 3.29 11.71
CA PHE A 98 -6.55 3.82 12.69
C PHE A 98 -7.06 3.67 14.11
N PHE A 99 -8.37 3.80 14.28
CA PHE A 99 -8.96 3.78 15.61
C PHE A 99 -8.82 2.39 16.26
N ASN A 100 -9.03 1.34 15.46
CA ASN A 100 -8.95 -0.05 15.94
C ASN A 100 -7.62 -0.73 15.57
N GLU A 101 -6.70 0.02 15.01
CA GLU A 101 -5.38 -0.46 14.58
C GLU A 101 -5.46 -1.67 13.65
N ARG A 102 -6.40 -1.63 12.70
CA ARG A 102 -6.56 -2.71 11.74
C ARG A 102 -5.76 -2.41 10.48
N PHE A 103 -5.07 -3.43 9.98
CA PHE A 103 -4.17 -3.25 8.85
C PHE A 103 -3.98 -4.54 8.05
N PHE A 104 -3.44 -4.39 6.85
CA PHE A 104 -2.96 -5.50 6.04
C PHE A 104 -1.45 -5.39 5.87
N TYR A 105 -0.78 -6.54 5.82
CA TYR A 105 0.58 -6.63 5.31
C TYR A 105 0.54 -6.60 3.80
N VAL A 106 1.48 -5.88 3.20
CA VAL A 106 1.61 -5.73 1.74
C VAL A 106 3.06 -6.02 1.38
N GLU A 107 3.26 -6.93 0.45
CA GLU A 107 4.62 -7.28 0.03
C GLU A 107 4.71 -7.37 -1.49
N LEU A 108 5.75 -6.78 -2.06
CA LEU A 108 6.00 -6.89 -3.50
C LEU A 108 6.57 -8.28 -3.80
N LYS A 109 5.81 -9.11 -4.52
CA LYS A 109 6.19 -10.49 -4.83
C LYS A 109 6.86 -10.63 -6.18
N GLU A 110 6.39 -9.88 -7.18
CA GLU A 110 6.89 -10.01 -8.54
C GLU A 110 6.86 -8.66 -9.24
N LYS A 111 7.76 -8.53 -10.21
CA LYS A 111 7.78 -7.42 -11.15
C LYS A 111 7.76 -8.03 -12.55
N LEU A 112 6.71 -7.73 -13.31
CA LEU A 112 6.51 -8.28 -14.63
C LEU A 112 6.74 -7.20 -15.69
N MET A 113 7.51 -7.54 -16.70
CA MET A 113 7.66 -6.64 -17.84
C MET A 113 6.37 -6.66 -18.66
N LYS A 114 5.84 -5.47 -18.93
CA LYS A 114 4.70 -5.33 -19.80
C LYS A 114 5.18 -5.46 -21.23
N THR A 115 4.80 -6.55 -21.90
CA THR A 115 5.03 -6.71 -23.32
C THR A 115 3.80 -6.22 -24.06
N ASP A 116 4.00 -5.32 -24.97
CA ASP A 116 2.93 -4.85 -25.85
C ASP A 116 2.60 -5.90 -26.91
#